data_981b6afe2f0392304dd8c4026006dfb8
#
_entry.id   981b6afe2f0392304dd8c4026006dfb8
#
_cell.length_a   1.000
_cell.length_b   1.000
_cell.length_c   1.000
_cell.angle_alpha   90.00
_cell.angle_beta   90.00
_cell.angle_gamma   90.00
#
_symmetry.space_group_name_H-M   'P 1'
#
loop_
_entity.id
_entity.type
_entity.pdbx_description
1 polymer ?
#
loop_
_entity_poly.entity_id
_entity_poly.type
_entity_poly.pdbx_seq_one_letter_code
_entity_poly.pdbx_strand_id
1 'polypeptide(L)'
;VCYRNSRPVLTAAHALGFGIYREAKEGKTTGLVQMFDVPQLWTDIGYEVTEGNLAANQNVTLRRTAESSPPFLEDHSAADDLIQFIKFGSREEMNAHLVQSIKHNLIEDELRHDDIVVINPDPTSTRKLSGPIRAALQLEGVDSHLTGVDTDPDVFFLQDKESVTFTGIYRAKGNEAG
;
A
#
# COMPACT_ATOMS: atom_id res chain seq x y z
N VAL A 1 11.48 -6.16 15.89
CA VAL A 1 11.90 -6.80 14.63
C VAL A 1 10.66 -7.04 13.79
N CYS A 2 10.67 -6.63 12.51
CA CYS A 2 9.58 -6.84 11.56
C CYS A 2 9.95 -8.00 10.62
N TYR A 3 9.15 -9.06 10.64
CA TYR A 3 9.28 -10.22 9.75
C TYR A 3 8.18 -10.30 8.70
N ARG A 4 7.16 -9.43 8.79
CA ARG A 4 5.93 -9.53 8.02
C ARG A 4 5.98 -8.81 6.68
N ASN A 5 6.71 -7.70 6.62
CA ASN A 5 6.82 -6.85 5.44
C ASN A 5 8.26 -6.75 4.98
N SER A 6 8.46 -6.69 3.67
CA SER A 6 9.75 -6.37 3.08
C SER A 6 10.25 -4.99 3.52
N ARG A 7 11.55 -4.78 3.50
CA ARG A 7 12.14 -3.48 3.88
C ARG A 7 11.64 -2.33 3.00
N PRO A 8 11.56 -2.46 1.66
CA PRO A 8 11.05 -1.39 0.80
C PRO A 8 9.61 -1.00 1.15
N VAL A 9 8.71 -1.97 1.31
CA VAL A 9 7.31 -1.74 1.66
C VAL A 9 7.18 -1.07 3.02
N LEU A 10 7.90 -1.56 4.04
CA LEU A 10 7.86 -0.98 5.39
C LEU A 10 8.45 0.43 5.41
N THR A 11 9.54 0.68 4.68
CA THR A 11 10.17 2.00 4.57
C THR A 11 9.22 3.00 3.92
N ALA A 12 8.58 2.61 2.83
CA ALA A 12 7.58 3.45 2.16
C ALA A 12 6.38 3.75 3.06
N ALA A 13 5.86 2.75 3.78
CA ALA A 13 4.76 2.92 4.72
C ALA A 13 5.11 3.89 5.86
N HIS A 14 6.29 3.77 6.44
CA HIS A 14 6.77 4.68 7.47
C HIS A 14 7.01 6.10 6.93
N ALA A 15 7.62 6.24 5.77
CA ALA A 15 7.84 7.54 5.13
C ALA A 15 6.53 8.28 4.87
N LEU A 16 5.51 7.58 4.35
CA LEU A 16 4.20 8.15 4.12
C LEU A 16 3.45 8.45 5.43
N GLY A 17 3.48 7.51 6.37
CA GLY A 17 2.76 7.61 7.64
C GLY A 17 3.34 8.68 8.57
N PHE A 18 4.66 8.81 8.62
CA PHE A 18 5.35 9.79 9.45
C PHE A 18 5.63 11.12 8.73
N GLY A 19 5.20 11.26 7.47
CA GLY A 19 5.18 12.54 6.78
C GLY A 19 6.54 13.00 6.23
N ILE A 20 7.50 12.10 6.01
CA ILE A 20 8.86 12.44 5.52
C ILE A 20 8.83 13.15 4.15
N TYR A 21 7.82 12.90 3.32
CA TYR A 21 7.66 13.51 2.01
C TYR A 21 6.68 14.68 1.99
N ARG A 22 6.25 15.17 3.15
CA ARG A 22 5.30 16.26 3.25
C ARG A 22 6.00 17.54 3.67
N GLU A 23 5.73 18.61 2.95
CA GLU A 23 6.13 19.94 3.39
C GLU A 23 5.30 20.35 4.62
N ALA A 24 5.99 20.75 5.68
CA ALA A 24 5.34 21.37 6.83
C ALA A 24 4.73 22.70 6.39
N LYS A 25 3.42 22.84 6.51
CA LYS A 25 2.76 24.15 6.38
C LYS A 25 2.81 24.83 7.73
N GLU A 26 3.10 26.13 7.73
CA GLU A 26 3.19 26.96 8.93
C GLU A 26 2.02 26.69 9.90
N GLY A 27 2.33 26.26 11.12
CA GLY A 27 1.35 25.95 12.15
C GLY A 27 0.53 24.66 11.99
N LYS A 28 0.89 23.78 11.03
CA LYS A 28 0.20 22.48 10.84
C LYS A 28 1.19 21.34 10.76
N THR A 29 0.87 20.24 11.46
CA THR A 29 1.57 18.97 11.32
C THR A 29 1.18 18.30 10.00
N THR A 30 2.11 17.57 9.38
CA THR A 30 1.95 16.95 8.06
C THR A 30 1.77 15.45 8.08
N GLY A 31 1.61 14.84 9.22
CA GLY A 31 1.37 13.40 9.39
C GLY A 31 0.75 13.11 10.74
N LEU A 32 0.45 11.85 10.99
CA LEU A 32 -0.05 11.40 12.29
C LEU A 32 1.00 11.57 13.39
N VAL A 33 2.27 11.35 13.03
CA VAL A 33 3.43 11.55 13.91
C VAL A 33 4.53 12.21 13.09
N GLN A 34 5.06 13.32 13.59
CA GLN A 34 6.20 14.02 13.00
C GLN A 34 7.49 13.42 13.57
N MET A 35 8.14 12.55 12.82
CA MET A 35 9.38 11.91 13.28
C MET A 35 10.64 12.47 12.61
N PHE A 36 10.52 13.15 11.48
CA PHE A 36 11.70 13.65 10.77
C PHE A 36 12.44 14.77 11.51
N ASP A 37 11.76 15.48 12.43
CA ASP A 37 12.37 16.51 13.29
C ASP A 37 13.20 15.90 14.44
N VAL A 38 13.08 14.59 14.68
CA VAL A 38 13.77 13.88 15.74
C VAL A 38 14.51 12.67 15.16
N PRO A 39 15.75 12.86 14.65
CA PRO A 39 16.51 11.80 13.97
C PRO A 39 16.65 10.52 14.79
N GLN A 40 16.75 10.63 16.13
CA GLN A 40 16.88 9.48 17.02
C GLN A 40 15.68 8.52 16.92
N LEU A 41 14.46 9.02 16.70
CA LEU A 41 13.29 8.16 16.56
C LEU A 41 13.39 7.22 15.35
N TRP A 42 14.00 7.67 14.26
CA TRP A 42 14.25 6.83 13.10
C TRP A 42 15.23 5.70 13.42
N THR A 43 16.30 6.01 14.16
CA THR A 43 17.25 5.00 14.63
C THR A 43 16.57 4.00 15.58
N ASP A 44 15.75 4.49 16.51
CA ASP A 44 15.04 3.66 17.49
C ASP A 44 14.07 2.67 16.87
N ILE A 45 13.44 3.02 15.75
CA ILE A 45 12.58 2.10 14.99
C ILE A 45 13.34 1.26 13.96
N GLY A 46 14.66 1.35 13.91
CA GLY A 46 15.54 0.47 13.17
C GLY A 46 15.96 0.99 11.79
N TYR A 47 16.09 2.31 11.63
CA TYR A 47 16.68 2.93 10.44
C TYR A 47 18.08 3.46 10.70
N GLU A 48 18.89 3.45 9.66
CA GLU A 48 20.13 4.20 9.56
C GLU A 48 20.06 5.19 8.39
N VAL A 49 20.68 6.35 8.56
CA VAL A 49 20.86 7.32 7.47
C VAL A 49 22.11 6.92 6.71
N THR A 50 21.96 6.55 5.43
CA THR A 50 23.08 6.16 4.58
C THR A 50 23.62 7.33 3.77
N GLU A 51 22.75 8.30 3.43
CA GLU A 51 23.13 9.51 2.71
C GLU A 51 22.26 10.69 3.15
N GLY A 52 22.82 11.90 3.11
CA GLY A 52 22.12 13.13 3.43
C GLY A 52 21.86 13.34 4.92
N ASN A 53 20.86 14.15 5.24
CA ASN A 53 20.49 14.50 6.61
C ASN A 53 18.97 14.45 6.77
N LEU A 54 18.51 14.00 7.93
CA LEU A 54 17.11 14.10 8.37
C LEU A 54 16.82 15.54 8.84
N ALA A 55 16.68 16.45 7.89
CA ALA A 55 16.35 17.84 8.14
C ALA A 55 15.35 18.34 7.09
N ALA A 56 14.59 19.37 7.44
CA ALA A 56 13.63 19.98 6.54
C ALA A 56 14.29 20.43 5.22
N ASN A 57 13.67 20.10 4.08
CA ASN A 57 14.15 20.42 2.73
C ASN A 57 15.53 19.83 2.37
N GLN A 58 15.97 18.78 3.07
CA GLN A 58 17.16 18.02 2.74
C GLN A 58 16.78 16.66 2.14
N ASN A 59 17.59 16.20 1.20
CA ASN A 59 17.50 14.84 0.72
C ASN A 59 18.13 13.90 1.75
N VAL A 60 17.48 12.77 1.98
CA VAL A 60 17.99 11.73 2.88
C VAL A 60 17.70 10.36 2.29
N THR A 61 18.66 9.46 2.41
CA THR A 61 18.49 8.04 2.12
C THR A 61 18.47 7.27 3.43
N LEU A 62 17.36 6.58 3.70
CA LEU A 62 17.16 5.75 4.87
C LEU A 62 17.21 4.27 4.48
N ARG A 63 17.88 3.48 5.30
CA ARG A 63 17.93 2.02 5.15
C ARG A 63 17.54 1.36 6.47
N ARG A 64 16.69 0.32 6.40
CA ARG A 64 16.45 -0.52 7.57
C ARG A 64 17.64 -1.42 7.85
N THR A 65 17.99 -1.54 9.14
CA THR A 65 19.06 -2.45 9.56
C THR A 65 18.62 -3.91 9.44
N ALA A 66 19.58 -4.81 9.23
CA ALA A 66 19.31 -6.25 9.17
C ALA A 66 18.71 -6.81 10.48
N GLU A 67 19.08 -6.21 11.62
CA GLU A 67 18.54 -6.58 12.93
C GLU A 67 17.07 -6.19 13.10
N SER A 68 16.66 -5.07 12.52
CA SER A 68 15.27 -4.57 12.63
C SER A 68 14.33 -5.21 11.60
N SER A 69 14.84 -5.60 10.45
CA SER A 69 14.10 -6.31 9.38
C SER A 69 15.06 -7.23 8.64
N PRO A 70 15.06 -8.53 8.95
CA PRO A 70 15.85 -9.51 8.21
C PRO A 70 15.49 -9.50 6.72
N PRO A 71 16.50 -9.57 5.83
CA PRO A 71 16.26 -9.61 4.39
C PRO A 71 15.75 -11.01 4.01
N PHE A 72 14.47 -11.14 3.78
CA PHE A 72 13.90 -12.40 3.33
C PHE A 72 13.33 -12.27 1.91
N LEU A 73 12.43 -11.32 1.71
CA LEU A 73 11.82 -11.10 0.41
C LEU A 73 12.79 -10.46 -0.58
N GLU A 74 13.65 -9.57 -0.11
CA GLU A 74 14.64 -8.87 -0.93
C GLU A 74 15.74 -9.80 -1.48
N ASP A 75 15.95 -10.95 -0.86
CA ASP A 75 16.88 -11.97 -1.36
C ASP A 75 16.31 -12.74 -2.56
N HIS A 76 14.99 -12.64 -2.79
CA HIS A 76 14.27 -13.39 -3.82
C HIS A 76 13.55 -12.49 -4.84
N SER A 77 13.39 -11.19 -4.56
CA SER A 77 12.64 -10.27 -5.40
C SER A 77 13.32 -8.91 -5.47
N ALA A 78 13.34 -8.29 -6.63
CA ALA A 78 13.80 -6.92 -6.77
C ALA A 78 12.88 -5.93 -6.03
N ALA A 79 13.39 -4.78 -5.63
CA ALA A 79 12.59 -3.78 -4.91
C ALA A 79 11.38 -3.30 -5.73
N ASP A 80 11.52 -3.18 -7.05
CA ASP A 80 10.46 -2.75 -7.96
C ASP A 80 9.36 -3.81 -8.13
N ASP A 81 9.67 -5.09 -7.83
CA ASP A 81 8.67 -6.16 -7.78
C ASP A 81 7.89 -6.16 -6.45
N LEU A 82 8.52 -5.65 -5.38
CA LEU A 82 7.92 -5.60 -4.05
C LEU A 82 7.05 -4.36 -3.81
N ILE A 83 7.38 -3.22 -4.46
CA ILE A 83 6.62 -1.98 -4.34
C ILE A 83 6.82 -1.10 -5.58
N GLN A 84 5.72 -0.58 -6.11
CA GLN A 84 5.72 0.36 -7.23
C GLN A 84 4.94 1.62 -6.89
N PHE A 85 5.42 2.77 -7.35
CA PHE A 85 4.74 4.05 -7.27
C PHE A 85 4.41 4.53 -8.67
N ILE A 86 3.12 4.55 -9.01
CA ILE A 86 2.66 4.92 -10.35
C ILE A 86 1.85 6.21 -10.27
N LYS A 87 2.22 7.20 -11.08
CA LYS A 87 1.52 8.47 -11.18
C LYS A 87 0.72 8.52 -12.48
N PHE A 88 -0.54 8.87 -12.38
CA PHE A 88 -1.46 9.01 -13.51
C PHE A 88 -1.83 10.46 -13.75
N GLY A 89 -2.10 10.81 -15.00
CA GLY A 89 -2.59 12.14 -15.40
C GLY A 89 -4.08 12.33 -15.10
N SER A 90 -4.83 11.24 -15.06
CA SER A 90 -6.26 11.25 -14.79
C SER A 90 -6.70 10.03 -13.98
N ARG A 91 -7.93 10.10 -13.44
CA ARG A 91 -8.56 8.98 -12.74
C ARG A 91 -8.93 7.85 -13.70
N GLU A 92 -9.32 8.20 -14.90
CA GLU A 92 -9.67 7.26 -15.96
C GLU A 92 -8.47 6.40 -16.34
N GLU A 93 -7.29 7.01 -16.49
CA GLU A 93 -6.03 6.28 -16.72
C GLU A 93 -5.69 5.35 -15.55
N MET A 94 -5.82 5.83 -14.32
CA MET A 94 -5.61 5.03 -13.11
C MET A 94 -6.56 3.83 -13.06
N ASN A 95 -7.86 4.05 -13.32
CA ASN A 95 -8.84 2.97 -13.31
C ASN A 95 -8.56 1.93 -14.40
N ALA A 96 -8.23 2.37 -15.62
CA ALA A 96 -7.89 1.48 -16.72
C ALA A 96 -6.62 0.65 -16.40
N HIS A 97 -5.60 1.29 -15.86
CA HIS A 97 -4.38 0.60 -15.43
C HIS A 97 -4.68 -0.45 -14.36
N LEU A 98 -5.48 -0.11 -13.34
CA LEU A 98 -5.82 -1.04 -12.27
C LEU A 98 -6.58 -2.27 -12.79
N VAL A 99 -7.53 -2.08 -13.70
CA VAL A 99 -8.25 -3.19 -14.35
C VAL A 99 -7.28 -4.10 -15.11
N GLN A 100 -6.37 -3.51 -15.89
CA GLN A 100 -5.38 -4.30 -16.64
C GLN A 100 -4.39 -5.03 -15.72
N SER A 101 -3.93 -4.37 -14.64
CA SER A 101 -3.03 -5.01 -13.67
C SER A 101 -3.70 -6.20 -12.98
N ILE A 102 -4.95 -6.06 -12.54
CA ILE A 102 -5.69 -7.17 -11.92
C ILE A 102 -5.84 -8.33 -12.90
N LYS A 103 -6.19 -8.05 -14.16
CA LYS A 103 -6.28 -9.10 -15.20
C LYS A 103 -4.94 -9.78 -15.46
N HIS A 104 -3.88 -9.01 -15.55
CA HIS A 104 -2.52 -9.54 -15.74
C HIS A 104 -2.15 -10.48 -14.58
N ASN A 105 -2.34 -10.02 -13.36
CA ASN A 105 -2.03 -10.81 -12.17
C ASN A 105 -2.82 -12.13 -12.11
N LEU A 106 -4.10 -12.12 -12.50
CA LEU A 106 -4.94 -13.33 -12.50
C LEU A 106 -4.58 -14.29 -13.64
N ILE A 107 -4.18 -13.79 -14.82
CA ILE A 107 -4.01 -14.60 -16.04
C ILE A 107 -2.53 -14.99 -16.24
N GLU A 108 -1.63 -14.02 -16.13
CA GLU A 108 -0.21 -14.21 -16.45
C GLU A 108 0.61 -14.59 -15.22
N ASP A 109 0.31 -13.99 -14.05
CA ASP A 109 0.99 -14.30 -12.80
C ASP A 109 0.30 -15.44 -12.02
N GLU A 110 -0.83 -15.94 -12.52
CA GLU A 110 -1.59 -17.06 -11.94
C GLU A 110 -2.00 -16.82 -10.47
N LEU A 111 -2.15 -15.54 -10.05
CA LEU A 111 -2.62 -15.20 -8.72
C LEU A 111 -4.09 -15.57 -8.56
N ARG A 112 -4.47 -15.94 -7.34
CA ARG A 112 -5.86 -16.18 -7.00
C ARG A 112 -6.56 -14.85 -6.72
N HIS A 113 -7.87 -14.82 -6.82
CA HIS A 113 -8.67 -13.63 -6.55
C HIS A 113 -8.51 -13.12 -5.09
N ASP A 114 -8.28 -14.02 -4.14
CA ASP A 114 -8.06 -13.71 -2.73
C ASP A 114 -6.60 -13.28 -2.42
N ASP A 115 -5.68 -13.42 -3.36
CA ASP A 115 -4.33 -12.86 -3.27
C ASP A 115 -4.32 -11.35 -3.65
N ILE A 116 -5.44 -10.83 -4.18
CA ILE A 116 -5.53 -9.44 -4.66
C ILE A 116 -6.48 -8.62 -3.80
N VAL A 117 -5.96 -7.53 -3.21
CA VAL A 117 -6.75 -6.57 -2.44
C VAL A 117 -6.57 -5.16 -2.98
N VAL A 118 -7.66 -4.51 -3.32
CA VAL A 118 -7.68 -3.10 -3.73
C VAL A 118 -8.13 -2.22 -2.57
N ILE A 119 -7.22 -1.37 -2.08
CA ILE A 119 -7.46 -0.53 -0.92
C ILE A 119 -7.61 0.93 -1.35
N ASN A 120 -8.76 1.54 -1.04
CA ASN A 120 -8.91 2.98 -1.15
C ASN A 120 -8.49 3.65 0.16
N PRO A 121 -7.50 4.56 0.16
CA PRO A 121 -7.05 5.25 1.37
C PRO A 121 -8.06 6.29 1.91
N ASP A 122 -8.99 6.78 1.07
CA ASP A 122 -10.06 7.68 1.52
C ASP A 122 -11.31 6.88 1.93
N PRO A 123 -11.60 6.77 3.23
CA PRO A 123 -12.71 5.96 3.72
C PRO A 123 -14.09 6.49 3.30
N THR A 124 -14.20 7.78 2.98
CA THR A 124 -15.48 8.42 2.64
C THR A 124 -15.88 8.21 1.19
N SER A 125 -14.93 7.94 0.31
CA SER A 125 -15.15 7.80 -1.13
C SER A 125 -15.03 6.37 -1.66
N THR A 126 -14.73 5.39 -0.82
CA THR A 126 -14.45 4.01 -1.24
C THR A 126 -15.53 3.44 -2.15
N ARG A 127 -16.80 3.53 -1.76
CA ARG A 127 -17.92 3.01 -2.57
C ARG A 127 -18.02 3.72 -3.94
N LYS A 128 -17.87 5.05 -3.96
CA LYS A 128 -17.95 5.84 -5.18
C LYS A 128 -16.79 5.56 -6.12
N LEU A 129 -15.59 5.40 -5.60
CA LEU A 129 -14.38 5.25 -6.40
C LEU A 129 -14.18 3.81 -6.91
N SER A 130 -14.58 2.81 -6.13
CA SER A 130 -14.49 1.41 -6.54
C SER A 130 -15.53 1.01 -7.59
N GLY A 131 -16.69 1.67 -7.63
CA GLY A 131 -17.80 1.33 -8.52
C GLY A 131 -17.41 1.23 -10.00
N PRO A 132 -16.83 2.27 -10.61
CA PRO A 132 -16.41 2.24 -12.02
C PRO A 132 -15.38 1.15 -12.33
N ILE A 133 -14.43 0.90 -11.43
CA ILE A 133 -13.40 -0.12 -11.61
C ILE A 133 -14.03 -1.51 -11.58
N ARG A 134 -14.88 -1.78 -10.60
CA ARG A 134 -15.59 -3.05 -10.44
C ARG A 134 -16.53 -3.33 -11.62
N ALA A 135 -17.21 -2.31 -12.12
CA ALA A 135 -18.04 -2.44 -13.33
C ALA A 135 -17.19 -2.80 -14.56
N ALA A 136 -16.02 -2.20 -14.72
CA ALA A 136 -15.10 -2.54 -15.79
C ALA A 136 -14.55 -3.97 -15.66
N LEU A 137 -14.18 -4.40 -14.45
CA LEU A 137 -13.75 -5.78 -14.17
C LEU A 137 -14.84 -6.79 -14.52
N GLN A 138 -16.09 -6.51 -14.17
CA GLN A 138 -17.23 -7.37 -14.50
C GLN A 138 -17.43 -7.53 -16.00
N LEU A 139 -17.24 -6.46 -16.79
CA LEU A 139 -17.29 -6.53 -18.25
C LEU A 139 -16.19 -7.42 -18.84
N GLU A 140 -15.07 -7.52 -18.14
CA GLU A 140 -13.93 -8.38 -18.49
C GLU A 140 -14.03 -9.80 -17.89
N GLY A 141 -15.15 -10.13 -17.24
CA GLY A 141 -15.40 -11.44 -16.64
C GLY A 141 -14.73 -11.67 -15.29
N VAL A 142 -14.25 -10.62 -14.63
CA VAL A 142 -13.63 -10.70 -13.30
C VAL A 142 -14.62 -10.23 -12.25
N ASP A 143 -15.01 -11.13 -11.34
CA ASP A 143 -15.86 -10.79 -10.22
C ASP A 143 -15.10 -10.05 -9.11
N SER A 144 -15.81 -9.15 -8.44
CA SER A 144 -15.26 -8.36 -7.34
C SER A 144 -16.34 -8.00 -6.32
N HIS A 145 -15.94 -7.85 -5.06
CA HIS A 145 -16.83 -7.43 -3.99
C HIS A 145 -16.24 -6.27 -3.17
N LEU A 146 -17.13 -5.48 -2.57
CA LEU A 146 -16.77 -4.41 -1.66
C LEU A 146 -17.08 -4.85 -0.22
N THR A 147 -16.06 -5.00 0.61
CA THR A 147 -16.18 -5.49 1.97
C THR A 147 -17.13 -4.63 2.82
N GLY A 148 -18.06 -5.29 3.52
CA GLY A 148 -19.05 -4.63 4.36
C GLY A 148 -20.13 -3.85 3.63
N VAL A 149 -20.22 -4.02 2.29
CA VAL A 149 -21.31 -3.53 1.44
C VAL A 149 -21.96 -4.70 0.71
N ASP A 150 -21.16 -5.52 0.04
CA ASP A 150 -21.59 -6.71 -0.68
C ASP A 150 -21.42 -7.99 0.17
N THR A 151 -20.78 -7.86 1.34
CA THR A 151 -20.54 -8.95 2.28
C THR A 151 -20.97 -8.54 3.69
N ASP A 152 -21.14 -9.53 4.57
CA ASP A 152 -21.28 -9.26 6.00
C ASP A 152 -20.07 -8.50 6.53
N PRO A 153 -20.23 -7.68 7.60
CA PRO A 153 -19.15 -6.85 8.13
C PRO A 153 -17.89 -7.61 8.52
N ASP A 154 -18.01 -8.86 8.95
CA ASP A 154 -16.90 -9.69 9.43
C ASP A 154 -16.26 -10.52 8.29
N VAL A 155 -16.83 -10.49 7.08
CA VAL A 155 -16.31 -11.20 5.92
C VAL A 155 -15.45 -10.26 5.07
N PHE A 156 -14.16 -10.56 5.02
CA PHE A 156 -13.20 -9.80 4.21
C PHE A 156 -12.96 -10.45 2.86
N PHE A 157 -12.63 -11.73 2.83
CA PHE A 157 -12.48 -12.54 1.62
C PHE A 157 -13.68 -13.45 1.44
N LEU A 158 -14.12 -13.63 0.19
CA LEU A 158 -15.13 -14.61 -0.16
C LEU A 158 -14.45 -15.93 -0.52
N GLN A 159 -14.26 -16.80 0.47
CA GLN A 159 -13.52 -18.06 0.32
C GLN A 159 -14.10 -19.04 -0.72
N ASP A 160 -15.43 -18.98 -0.94
CA ASP A 160 -16.13 -19.88 -1.86
C ASP A 160 -16.37 -19.26 -3.25
N LYS A 161 -15.80 -18.07 -3.51
CA LYS A 161 -16.02 -17.34 -4.77
C LYS A 161 -14.70 -16.74 -5.28
N GLU A 162 -14.49 -16.87 -6.56
CA GLU A 162 -13.43 -16.18 -7.28
C GLU A 162 -13.78 -14.70 -7.42
N SER A 163 -13.43 -13.90 -6.42
CA SER A 163 -13.85 -12.50 -6.33
C SER A 163 -12.77 -11.61 -5.72
N VAL A 164 -12.31 -10.62 -6.48
CA VAL A 164 -11.30 -9.64 -6.03
C VAL A 164 -11.87 -8.73 -4.94
N THR A 165 -11.11 -8.57 -3.86
CA THR A 165 -11.52 -7.79 -2.69
C THR A 165 -11.24 -6.30 -2.88
N PHE A 166 -12.29 -5.48 -2.81
CA PHE A 166 -12.21 -4.02 -2.69
C PHE A 166 -12.55 -3.58 -1.26
N THR A 167 -11.76 -2.66 -0.71
CA THR A 167 -11.97 -2.23 0.67
C THR A 167 -11.49 -0.79 0.93
N GLY A 168 -11.91 -0.22 2.04
CA GLY A 168 -11.35 1.03 2.57
C GLY A 168 -10.24 0.75 3.58
N ILE A 169 -9.39 1.76 3.82
CA ILE A 169 -8.20 1.66 4.67
C ILE A 169 -8.48 1.13 6.09
N TYR A 170 -9.61 1.49 6.69
CA TYR A 170 -9.93 1.03 8.05
C TYR A 170 -10.28 -0.46 8.13
N ARG A 171 -10.89 -1.02 7.08
CA ARG A 171 -11.21 -2.44 7.02
C ARG A 171 -10.03 -3.30 6.56
N ALA A 172 -9.12 -2.71 5.79
CA ALA A 172 -7.89 -3.40 5.39
C ALA A 172 -6.98 -3.70 6.59
N LYS A 173 -7.08 -2.90 7.68
CA LYS A 173 -6.24 -3.09 8.86
C LYS A 173 -6.49 -4.44 9.52
N GLY A 174 -5.45 -5.27 9.57
CA GLY A 174 -5.50 -6.60 10.18
C GLY A 174 -5.94 -7.73 9.25
N ASN A 175 -6.29 -7.41 7.99
CA ASN A 175 -6.57 -8.38 6.94
C ASN A 175 -5.43 -8.38 5.92
N GLU A 176 -5.06 -9.55 5.43
CA GLU A 176 -3.92 -9.75 4.53
C GLU A 176 -4.35 -10.64 3.37
N ALA A 177 -3.92 -10.29 2.17
CA ALA A 177 -3.92 -11.19 1.02
C ALA A 177 -2.80 -12.21 1.18
N GLY A 178 -2.99 -13.40 0.65
CA GLY A 178 -2.04 -14.52 0.74
C GLY A 178 -0.74 -14.29 -0.04
#